data_3d83b6784d82929648dca3dda78b627f
#
_entry.id   3d83b6784d82929648dca3dda78b627f
#
_cell.length_a   1.000
_cell.length_b   1.000
_cell.length_c   1.000
_cell.angle_alpha   90.00
_cell.angle_beta   90.00
_cell.angle_gamma   90.00
#
_symmetry.space_group_name_H-M   'P 1'
#
loop_
_entity.id
_entity.type
_entity.pdbx_description
1 polymer ?
#
loop_
_entity_poly.entity_id
_entity_poly.type
_entity_poly.pdbx_seq_one_letter_code
_entity_poly.pdbx_strand_id
1 'polypeptide(L)'
;MNKKLKVLQHKREQAQLGGGHARIESQHKKGKLTARERLHFLLDEGSFQEIGMLVTHRSTDFGMEKEIYPGDGVVTGYGTINGRIVYVFSQDFTVFGGSLSETHAEKICKIMDLAMKNGAPVVGLNDSGGARIQEGVVSLGGYADIFYRNTMASGVVPQISAIMGPCAGGAVYSPAITDFILMVENTSYMFVTGPNVVKTVTHEVVTSEELGGADTHATKSGVTHFACTNEIDAIQHIKKLLSYMPQNCEERAPSIPYESKDDLRPQLADLMPENASQPYDIRDVINNVIDADSFLEVHKGFAENIVVGFARLAGRSIGIVANQPAFLAGVLDIHSSTKGARFVRFCDSFNIPLLVFEDVPGFLPGTDQEWNAIITNGAKLLYAFCEATVPRITVITRKAYGGAYDVMNSKHIGADMNYAWPTAEIAVMGAKGAAEIIFKREINAAHDKETKWLEMEQKYSDIFANPYRAAERGFIDEVIDPAETRIKLIHAFKMLENKVVNNPRKKHGNIPL
;
A
#
# COMPACT_ATOMS: atom_id res chain seq x y z
N MET A 1 41.47 15.99 29.56
CA MET A 1 40.54 15.07 28.91
C MET A 1 39.30 14.80 29.76
N ASN A 2 39.41 14.42 31.01
CA ASN A 2 38.31 14.00 31.89
C ASN A 2 37.19 15.08 32.08
N LYS A 3 37.55 16.39 32.23
CA LYS A 3 36.57 17.47 32.37
C LYS A 3 35.72 17.69 31.09
N LYS A 4 36.33 17.58 29.90
CA LYS A 4 35.63 17.73 28.60
C LYS A 4 34.72 16.54 28.34
N LEU A 5 35.11 15.33 28.71
CA LEU A 5 34.27 14.13 28.59
C LEU A 5 33.03 14.20 29.49
N LYS A 6 33.17 14.71 30.72
CA LYS A 6 32.02 14.93 31.62
C LYS A 6 31.00 15.93 31.04
N VAL A 7 31.48 16.99 30.38
CA VAL A 7 30.60 17.95 29.69
C VAL A 7 29.86 17.27 28.53
N LEU A 8 30.54 16.44 27.75
CA LEU A 8 29.89 15.68 26.67
C LEU A 8 28.84 14.71 27.21
N GLN A 9 29.16 13.96 28.27
CA GLN A 9 28.22 13.04 28.91
C GLN A 9 26.97 13.76 29.39
N HIS A 10 27.13 14.87 30.10
CA HIS A 10 26.02 15.68 30.56
C HIS A 10 25.13 16.20 29.42
N LYS A 11 25.73 16.69 28.32
CA LYS A 11 24.97 17.14 27.14
C LYS A 11 24.19 15.97 26.47
N ARG A 12 24.78 14.79 26.42
CA ARG A 12 24.09 13.59 25.89
C ARG A 12 22.93 13.17 26.79
N GLU A 13 23.10 13.19 28.12
CA GLU A 13 22.04 12.89 29.08
C GLU A 13 20.88 13.89 28.92
N GLN A 14 21.17 15.19 28.80
CA GLN A 14 20.15 16.21 28.52
C GLN A 14 19.39 15.93 27.21
N ALA A 15 20.09 15.59 26.14
CA ALA A 15 19.49 15.27 24.85
C ALA A 15 18.58 14.02 24.91
N GLN A 16 18.94 13.03 25.75
CA GLN A 16 18.13 11.83 25.93
C GLN A 16 16.82 12.09 26.70
N LEU A 17 16.78 13.12 27.54
CA LEU A 17 15.59 13.49 28.31
C LEU A 17 14.50 14.21 27.49
N GLY A 18 14.83 14.68 26.27
CA GLY A 18 13.88 15.44 25.46
C GLY A 18 13.25 16.58 26.24
N GLY A 19 11.91 16.59 26.38
CA GLY A 19 11.16 17.59 27.15
C GLY A 19 11.18 17.41 28.68
N GLY A 20 11.91 16.39 29.18
CA GLY A 20 12.08 16.10 30.61
C GLY A 20 11.07 15.08 31.16
N HIS A 21 11.38 14.58 32.37
CA HIS A 21 10.67 13.46 32.99
C HIS A 21 9.15 13.66 33.07
N ALA A 22 8.67 14.84 33.46
CA ALA A 22 7.23 15.11 33.62
C ALA A 22 6.46 14.97 32.27
N ARG A 23 7.07 15.40 31.16
CA ARG A 23 6.48 15.27 29.81
C ARG A 23 6.56 13.82 29.31
N ILE A 24 7.63 13.10 29.62
CA ILE A 24 7.75 11.65 29.34
C ILE A 24 6.65 10.88 30.07
N GLU A 25 6.46 11.11 31.38
CA GLU A 25 5.37 10.47 32.14
C GLU A 25 3.98 10.80 31.57
N SER A 26 3.77 12.04 31.12
CA SER A 26 2.52 12.42 30.45
C SER A 26 2.29 11.67 29.15
N GLN A 27 3.36 11.36 28.41
CA GLN A 27 3.31 10.54 27.18
C GLN A 27 2.91 9.11 27.51
N HIS A 28 3.57 8.49 28.49
CA HIS A 28 3.29 7.13 28.95
C HIS A 28 1.86 6.99 29.50
N LYS A 29 1.35 7.97 30.27
CA LYS A 29 -0.04 7.98 30.76
C LYS A 29 -1.08 7.95 29.65
N LYS A 30 -0.73 8.40 28.44
CA LYS A 30 -1.59 8.33 27.25
C LYS A 30 -1.42 7.02 26.47
N GLY A 31 -0.66 6.06 26.99
CA GLY A 31 -0.36 4.79 26.31
C GLY A 31 0.62 4.91 25.14
N LYS A 32 1.40 6.01 25.09
CA LYS A 32 2.34 6.30 23.99
C LYS A 32 3.78 6.11 24.45
N LEU A 33 4.63 5.63 23.57
CA LEU A 33 6.07 5.56 23.73
C LEU A 33 6.72 6.92 23.45
N THR A 34 7.93 7.13 23.98
CA THR A 34 8.79 8.24 23.57
C THR A 34 9.41 8.00 22.20
N ALA A 35 9.91 9.06 21.55
CA ALA A 35 10.59 8.95 20.27
C ALA A 35 11.77 7.96 20.30
N ARG A 36 12.51 7.89 21.40
CA ARG A 36 13.66 6.99 21.57
C ARG A 36 13.26 5.55 21.83
N GLU A 37 12.21 5.31 22.62
CA GLU A 37 11.65 3.98 22.86
C GLU A 37 11.11 3.38 21.55
N ARG A 38 10.43 4.17 20.72
CA ARG A 38 9.98 3.74 19.38
C ARG A 38 11.14 3.25 18.52
N LEU A 39 12.25 4.00 18.47
CA LEU A 39 13.45 3.59 17.72
C LEU A 39 14.12 2.37 18.32
N HIS A 40 14.14 2.24 19.65
CA HIS A 40 14.66 1.05 20.32
C HIS A 40 13.89 -0.24 19.94
N PHE A 41 12.57 -0.15 19.86
CA PHE A 41 11.75 -1.29 19.42
C PHE A 41 11.81 -1.53 17.90
N LEU A 42 12.03 -0.49 17.10
CA LEU A 42 12.09 -0.59 15.65
C LEU A 42 13.39 -1.21 15.14
N LEU A 43 14.51 -0.78 15.68
CA LEU A 43 15.85 -1.15 15.17
C LEU A 43 16.42 -2.38 15.89
N ASP A 44 17.33 -3.06 15.25
CA ASP A 44 18.11 -4.14 15.84
C ASP A 44 18.91 -3.61 17.03
N GLU A 45 19.03 -4.42 18.10
CA GLU A 45 19.69 -4.02 19.34
C GLU A 45 21.12 -3.53 19.07
N GLY A 46 21.44 -2.35 19.63
CA GLY A 46 22.76 -1.74 19.52
C GLY A 46 23.12 -1.16 18.14
N SER A 47 22.25 -1.27 17.14
CA SER A 47 22.52 -0.79 15.77
C SER A 47 22.32 0.71 15.58
N PHE A 48 21.56 1.38 16.43
CA PHE A 48 21.18 2.78 16.25
C PHE A 48 22.37 3.73 16.36
N GLN A 49 22.55 4.56 15.34
CA GLN A 49 23.54 5.64 15.29
C GLN A 49 22.81 6.98 15.12
N GLU A 50 22.77 7.77 16.18
CA GLU A 50 22.07 9.05 16.17
C GLU A 50 22.90 10.13 15.45
N ILE A 51 22.23 10.93 14.62
CA ILE A 51 22.79 12.08 13.90
C ILE A 51 22.07 13.33 14.37
N GLY A 52 22.83 14.39 14.73
CA GLY A 52 22.27 15.68 15.12
C GLY A 52 21.70 15.71 16.55
N MET A 53 22.16 14.84 17.46
CA MET A 53 21.71 14.79 18.84
C MET A 53 21.77 16.14 19.59
N LEU A 54 22.79 16.97 19.32
CA LEU A 54 23.04 18.23 20.02
C LEU A 54 22.56 19.47 19.22
N VAL A 55 21.86 19.28 18.10
CA VAL A 55 21.25 20.39 17.35
C VAL A 55 20.15 21.01 18.17
N THR A 56 20.07 22.36 18.16
CA THR A 56 19.03 23.13 18.83
C THR A 56 18.38 24.10 17.84
N HIS A 57 17.17 24.59 18.12
CA HIS A 57 16.54 25.62 17.30
C HIS A 57 17.33 26.94 17.34
N ARG A 58 17.08 27.81 16.37
CA ARG A 58 17.74 29.11 16.21
C ARG A 58 16.81 30.29 16.53
N SER A 59 15.57 30.03 16.92
CA SER A 59 14.59 31.06 17.19
C SER A 59 14.93 31.82 18.47
N THR A 60 14.83 33.16 18.43
CA THR A 60 15.02 34.07 19.54
C THR A 60 13.75 34.85 19.89
N ASP A 61 12.69 34.70 19.09
CA ASP A 61 11.43 35.39 19.26
C ASP A 61 10.57 34.71 20.33
N PHE A 62 9.67 35.47 20.94
CA PHE A 62 8.68 34.98 21.92
C PHE A 62 9.29 34.23 23.11
N GLY A 63 10.55 34.53 23.49
CA GLY A 63 11.24 33.90 24.61
C GLY A 63 11.83 32.52 24.33
N MET A 64 11.83 32.10 23.09
CA MET A 64 12.35 30.79 22.66
C MET A 64 13.83 30.60 23.04
N GLU A 65 14.62 31.69 23.12
CA GLU A 65 16.04 31.62 23.51
C GLU A 65 16.26 31.05 24.91
N LYS A 66 15.21 30.98 25.75
CA LYS A 66 15.24 30.41 27.12
C LYS A 66 14.85 28.93 27.16
N GLU A 67 14.22 28.43 26.11
CA GLU A 67 13.68 27.06 26.04
C GLU A 67 14.49 26.19 25.03
N ILE A 68 15.73 25.89 25.38
CA ILE A 68 16.65 25.16 24.54
C ILE A 68 16.62 23.66 24.86
N TYR A 69 16.19 22.86 23.89
CA TYR A 69 16.18 21.38 23.98
C TYR A 69 17.11 20.78 22.92
N PRO A 70 18.19 20.06 23.31
CA PRO A 70 19.02 19.34 22.36
C PRO A 70 18.23 18.30 21.58
N GLY A 71 18.46 18.23 20.27
CA GLY A 71 17.71 17.38 19.35
C GLY A 71 16.52 18.06 18.70
N ASP A 72 16.05 19.18 19.24
CA ASP A 72 14.98 20.05 18.71
C ASP A 72 13.71 19.30 18.28
N GLY A 73 13.24 18.38 19.11
CA GLY A 73 11.96 17.69 18.92
C GLY A 73 11.95 16.59 17.88
N VAL A 74 13.13 16.15 17.39
CA VAL A 74 13.22 14.97 16.53
C VAL A 74 14.51 14.20 16.75
N VAL A 75 14.40 12.89 16.90
CA VAL A 75 15.53 11.95 16.95
C VAL A 75 15.76 11.41 15.55
N THR A 76 16.95 11.60 15.00
CA THR A 76 17.30 11.21 13.63
C THR A 76 18.57 10.37 13.61
N GLY A 77 18.65 9.43 12.68
CA GLY A 77 19.82 8.57 12.56
C GLY A 77 19.61 7.42 11.58
N TYR A 78 20.39 6.39 11.76
CA TYR A 78 20.27 5.14 11.01
C TYR A 78 20.56 3.96 11.92
N GLY A 79 20.11 2.79 11.51
CA GLY A 79 20.36 1.51 12.18
C GLY A 79 20.05 0.37 11.23
N THR A 80 19.82 -0.82 11.77
CA THR A 80 19.41 -1.96 10.95
C THR A 80 18.07 -2.54 11.41
N ILE A 81 17.36 -3.16 10.47
CA ILE A 81 16.20 -4.00 10.71
C ILE A 81 16.48 -5.34 10.04
N ASN A 82 16.57 -6.41 10.82
CA ASN A 82 16.99 -7.73 10.34
C ASN A 82 18.33 -7.67 9.57
N GLY A 83 19.30 -6.92 10.09
CA GLY A 83 20.63 -6.72 9.50
C GLY A 83 20.69 -5.78 8.30
N ARG A 84 19.56 -5.27 7.81
CA ARG A 84 19.50 -4.36 6.64
C ARG A 84 19.44 -2.91 7.11
N ILE A 85 20.26 -2.04 6.51
CA ILE A 85 20.33 -0.62 6.87
C ILE A 85 18.99 0.10 6.58
N VAL A 86 18.59 0.98 7.50
CA VAL A 86 17.43 1.85 7.38
C VAL A 86 17.75 3.22 7.99
N TYR A 87 17.30 4.28 7.33
CA TYR A 87 17.37 5.64 7.85
C TYR A 87 16.05 6.00 8.53
N VAL A 88 16.15 6.62 9.72
CA VAL A 88 14.99 6.82 10.58
C VAL A 88 14.95 8.24 11.14
N PHE A 89 13.73 8.75 11.29
CA PHE A 89 13.44 9.88 12.17
C PHE A 89 12.25 9.57 13.04
N SER A 90 12.26 10.06 14.29
CA SER A 90 11.15 9.91 15.22
C SER A 90 10.89 11.26 15.89
N GLN A 91 9.71 11.83 15.67
CA GLN A 91 9.33 13.10 16.25
C GLN A 91 9.04 12.94 17.74
N ASP A 92 9.57 13.85 18.54
CA ASP A 92 9.46 13.84 19.99
C ASP A 92 8.40 14.84 20.46
N PHE A 93 7.22 14.33 20.74
CA PHE A 93 6.08 15.15 21.19
C PHE A 93 6.35 15.83 22.55
N THR A 94 7.32 15.35 23.33
CA THR A 94 7.70 15.96 24.61
C THR A 94 8.38 17.33 24.44
N VAL A 95 8.92 17.60 23.24
CA VAL A 95 9.59 18.87 22.89
C VAL A 95 8.71 19.68 21.95
N PHE A 96 8.12 20.77 22.42
CA PHE A 96 7.24 21.66 21.66
C PHE A 96 6.11 20.95 20.90
N GLY A 97 5.58 19.82 21.45
CA GLY A 97 4.57 19.01 20.80
C GLY A 97 5.04 18.39 19.46
N GLY A 98 6.33 18.12 19.31
CA GLY A 98 6.91 17.58 18.08
C GLY A 98 6.80 18.54 16.88
N SER A 99 6.52 19.82 17.10
CA SER A 99 6.31 20.80 16.03
C SER A 99 7.58 21.03 15.21
N LEU A 100 7.41 21.15 13.88
CA LEU A 100 8.51 21.33 12.94
C LEU A 100 9.08 22.75 13.00
N SER A 101 10.37 22.84 13.28
CA SER A 101 11.20 24.03 13.14
C SER A 101 12.11 23.95 11.91
N GLU A 102 12.86 25.00 11.64
CA GLU A 102 13.93 24.99 10.63
C GLU A 102 14.92 23.85 10.89
N THR A 103 15.51 23.79 12.08
CA THR A 103 16.55 22.80 12.43
C THR A 103 16.00 21.38 12.57
N HIS A 104 14.77 21.21 13.00
CA HIS A 104 14.04 19.96 12.99
C HIS A 104 13.92 19.42 11.54
N ALA A 105 13.50 20.27 10.60
CA ALA A 105 13.41 19.93 9.19
C ALA A 105 14.79 19.62 8.58
N GLU A 106 15.82 20.42 8.86
CA GLU A 106 17.20 20.19 8.40
C GLU A 106 17.71 18.80 8.83
N LYS A 107 17.40 18.35 10.04
CA LYS A 107 17.78 17.02 10.53
C LYS A 107 17.09 15.91 9.75
N ILE A 108 15.78 16.02 9.49
CA ILE A 108 15.03 15.07 8.66
C ILE A 108 15.57 15.05 7.23
N CYS A 109 15.77 16.22 6.62
CA CYS A 109 16.33 16.34 5.28
C CYS A 109 17.72 15.68 5.16
N LYS A 110 18.57 15.86 6.18
CA LYS A 110 19.88 15.21 6.24
C LYS A 110 19.79 13.69 6.20
N ILE A 111 18.83 13.11 6.92
CA ILE A 111 18.61 11.66 6.92
C ILE A 111 18.10 11.18 5.56
N MET A 112 17.16 11.89 4.96
CA MET A 112 16.64 11.57 3.62
C MET A 112 17.72 11.66 2.55
N ASP A 113 18.56 12.69 2.57
CA ASP A 113 19.68 12.85 1.65
C ASP A 113 20.71 11.71 1.79
N LEU A 114 20.95 11.23 3.01
CA LEU A 114 21.83 10.08 3.25
C LEU A 114 21.21 8.77 2.76
N ALA A 115 19.92 8.58 2.99
CA ALA A 115 19.16 7.42 2.51
C ALA A 115 19.24 7.32 0.99
N MET A 116 18.99 8.42 0.28
CA MET A 116 19.09 8.50 -1.18
C MET A 116 20.49 8.18 -1.70
N LYS A 117 21.52 8.71 -1.04
CA LYS A 117 22.93 8.46 -1.42
C LYS A 117 23.37 7.01 -1.20
N ASN A 118 22.78 6.33 -0.24
CA ASN A 118 23.11 4.94 0.12
C ASN A 118 22.12 3.92 -0.45
N GLY A 119 21.05 4.37 -1.11
CA GLY A 119 20.03 3.49 -1.65
C GLY A 119 19.37 2.64 -0.55
N ALA A 120 18.89 3.27 0.53
CA ALA A 120 18.31 2.56 1.67
C ALA A 120 16.96 3.17 2.09
N PRO A 121 16.02 2.36 2.65
CA PRO A 121 14.71 2.82 3.06
C PRO A 121 14.73 3.95 4.10
N VAL A 122 13.68 4.78 4.08
CA VAL A 122 13.40 5.80 5.09
C VAL A 122 12.15 5.42 5.88
N VAL A 123 12.24 5.44 7.20
CA VAL A 123 11.10 5.25 8.11
C VAL A 123 10.92 6.47 8.98
N GLY A 124 9.75 7.12 8.85
CA GLY A 124 9.33 8.25 9.68
C GLY A 124 8.32 7.83 10.74
N LEU A 125 8.62 8.10 12.00
CA LEU A 125 7.69 7.93 13.13
C LEU A 125 7.16 9.32 13.51
N ASN A 126 5.94 9.62 13.05
CA ASN A 126 5.36 10.96 13.08
C ASN A 126 4.49 11.15 14.33
N ASP A 127 4.77 12.21 15.08
CA ASP A 127 4.03 12.62 16.28
C ASP A 127 4.20 14.13 16.46
N SER A 128 3.38 14.93 15.75
CA SER A 128 3.61 16.35 15.60
C SER A 128 2.33 17.18 15.58
N GLY A 129 2.33 18.27 16.32
CA GLY A 129 1.29 19.30 16.26
C GLY A 129 1.31 20.16 14.98
N GLY A 130 2.24 19.93 14.03
CA GLY A 130 2.36 20.71 12.81
C GLY A 130 3.53 21.69 12.82
N ALA A 131 3.39 22.82 12.14
CA ALA A 131 4.42 23.85 12.07
C ALA A 131 4.64 24.54 13.43
N ARG A 132 5.89 24.82 13.79
CA ARG A 132 6.23 25.62 14.98
C ARG A 132 5.88 27.07 14.70
N ILE A 133 4.76 27.54 15.28
CA ILE A 133 4.16 28.85 15.00
C ILE A 133 5.14 30.00 15.33
N GLN A 134 5.95 29.83 16.37
CA GLN A 134 6.94 30.81 16.81
C GLN A 134 8.05 31.09 15.77
N GLU A 135 8.25 30.18 14.83
CA GLU A 135 9.24 30.35 13.76
C GLU A 135 8.65 30.87 12.45
N GLY A 136 7.31 30.99 12.38
CA GLY A 136 6.64 31.59 11.23
C GLY A 136 6.91 30.86 9.90
N VAL A 137 7.21 31.62 8.86
CA VAL A 137 7.38 31.10 7.48
C VAL A 137 8.57 30.15 7.33
N VAL A 138 9.56 30.22 8.19
CA VAL A 138 10.75 29.33 8.18
C VAL A 138 10.33 27.88 8.42
N SER A 139 9.37 27.67 9.33
CA SER A 139 8.78 26.36 9.56
C SER A 139 8.07 25.80 8.31
N LEU A 140 7.39 26.65 7.54
CA LEU A 140 6.76 26.25 6.27
C LEU A 140 7.81 25.88 5.21
N GLY A 141 8.92 26.64 5.13
CA GLY A 141 10.06 26.31 4.29
C GLY A 141 10.63 24.92 4.60
N GLY A 142 10.75 24.59 5.89
CA GLY A 142 11.19 23.28 6.35
C GLY A 142 10.28 22.13 5.89
N TYR A 143 8.96 22.31 5.91
CA TYR A 143 8.03 21.33 5.32
C TYR A 143 8.24 21.17 3.82
N ALA A 144 8.36 22.28 3.07
CA ALA A 144 8.59 22.24 1.63
C ALA A 144 9.87 21.48 1.26
N ASP A 145 10.93 21.64 2.04
CA ASP A 145 12.21 20.92 1.87
C ASP A 145 12.05 19.41 2.07
N ILE A 146 11.21 18.97 3.00
CA ILE A 146 10.89 17.57 3.21
C ILE A 146 10.02 17.03 2.05
N PHE A 147 8.97 17.75 1.63
CA PHE A 147 8.10 17.35 0.52
C PHE A 147 8.87 17.16 -0.79
N TYR A 148 9.79 18.07 -1.07
CA TYR A 148 10.67 17.95 -2.23
C TYR A 148 11.47 16.65 -2.19
N ARG A 149 12.06 16.31 -1.04
CA ARG A 149 12.82 15.07 -0.86
C ARG A 149 11.96 13.82 -0.90
N ASN A 150 10.73 13.84 -0.32
CA ASN A 150 9.79 12.73 -0.47
C ASN A 150 9.51 12.45 -1.96
N THR A 151 9.29 13.52 -2.74
CA THR A 151 9.01 13.40 -4.17
C THR A 151 10.21 12.84 -4.94
N MET A 152 11.43 13.33 -4.65
CA MET A 152 12.65 12.82 -5.31
C MET A 152 12.99 11.39 -4.91
N ALA A 153 12.64 10.97 -3.70
CA ALA A 153 12.85 9.60 -3.21
C ALA A 153 11.79 8.61 -3.69
N SER A 154 10.65 9.09 -4.16
CA SER A 154 9.53 8.25 -4.63
C SER A 154 9.97 7.34 -5.78
N GLY A 155 9.77 6.04 -5.61
CA GLY A 155 10.21 5.02 -6.56
C GLY A 155 11.73 4.79 -6.61
N VAL A 156 12.52 5.43 -5.74
CA VAL A 156 13.98 5.23 -5.65
C VAL A 156 14.34 4.43 -4.40
N VAL A 157 13.84 4.82 -3.24
CA VAL A 157 13.98 4.10 -1.98
C VAL A 157 12.61 3.97 -1.31
N PRO A 158 12.29 2.85 -0.65
CA PRO A 158 11.04 2.70 0.08
C PRO A 158 10.91 3.75 1.18
N GLN A 159 9.74 4.37 1.30
CA GLN A 159 9.41 5.37 2.29
C GLN A 159 8.19 4.91 3.10
N ILE A 160 8.33 4.77 4.41
CA ILE A 160 7.27 4.32 5.31
C ILE A 160 7.03 5.39 6.37
N SER A 161 5.78 5.79 6.56
CA SER A 161 5.35 6.71 7.59
C SER A 161 4.43 6.01 8.59
N ALA A 162 4.79 6.04 9.87
CA ALA A 162 3.90 5.60 10.94
C ALA A 162 3.45 6.81 11.77
N ILE A 163 2.14 6.97 11.91
CA ILE A 163 1.53 8.06 12.64
C ILE A 163 1.29 7.58 14.07
N MET A 164 2.09 8.10 14.99
CA MET A 164 2.15 7.68 16.39
C MET A 164 1.43 8.66 17.34
N GLY A 165 0.82 9.71 16.78
CA GLY A 165 0.11 10.72 17.52
C GLY A 165 -0.58 11.70 16.59
N PRO A 166 -0.85 12.96 17.03
CA PRO A 166 -1.37 13.98 16.14
C PRO A 166 -0.46 14.21 14.92
N CYS A 167 -1.09 14.40 13.76
CA CYS A 167 -0.45 14.78 12.51
C CYS A 167 -1.40 15.72 11.78
N ALA A 168 -1.19 17.05 11.89
CA ALA A 168 -2.14 18.04 11.44
C ALA A 168 -1.51 19.12 10.55
N GLY A 169 -2.32 19.72 9.67
CA GLY A 169 -1.90 20.78 8.77
C GLY A 169 -0.81 20.31 7.81
N GLY A 170 0.30 21.07 7.69
CA GLY A 170 1.42 20.72 6.82
C GLY A 170 2.04 19.35 7.07
N ALA A 171 1.92 18.82 8.29
CA ALA A 171 2.48 17.55 8.69
C ALA A 171 1.89 16.34 7.95
N VAL A 172 0.67 16.44 7.41
CA VAL A 172 0.00 15.31 6.74
C VAL A 172 0.52 15.04 5.32
N TYR A 173 1.09 16.05 4.66
CA TYR A 173 1.47 15.92 3.24
C TYR A 173 2.72 15.08 3.04
N SER A 174 3.72 15.16 3.95
CA SER A 174 4.89 14.29 3.85
C SER A 174 4.51 12.81 3.92
N PRO A 175 3.75 12.32 4.93
CA PRO A 175 3.23 10.95 4.92
C PRO A 175 2.42 10.60 3.67
N ALA A 176 1.58 11.52 3.17
CA ALA A 176 0.75 11.28 1.99
C ALA A 176 1.55 11.02 0.69
N ILE A 177 2.78 11.55 0.61
CA ILE A 177 3.70 11.30 -0.52
C ILE A 177 4.44 9.96 -0.35
N THR A 178 4.61 9.46 0.87
CA THR A 178 5.33 8.18 1.12
C THR A 178 4.56 6.97 0.61
N ASP A 179 5.22 5.81 0.55
CA ASP A 179 4.65 4.60 -0.05
C ASP A 179 3.60 3.95 0.83
N PHE A 180 3.84 3.91 2.16
CA PHE A 180 2.92 3.30 3.12
C PHE A 180 2.74 4.18 4.35
N ILE A 181 1.48 4.28 4.77
CA ILE A 181 1.06 4.97 5.99
C ILE A 181 0.46 3.95 6.95
N LEU A 182 0.97 3.92 8.18
CA LEU A 182 0.42 3.15 9.30
C LEU A 182 -0.13 4.14 10.32
N MET A 183 -1.28 3.84 10.92
CA MET A 183 -1.86 4.66 11.99
C MET A 183 -2.18 3.80 13.20
N VAL A 184 -1.98 4.36 14.39
CA VAL A 184 -2.32 3.69 15.65
C VAL A 184 -3.71 4.12 16.09
N GLU A 185 -4.58 3.16 16.35
CA GLU A 185 -5.96 3.40 16.80
C GLU A 185 -5.98 4.22 18.10
N ASN A 186 -7.00 5.09 18.23
CA ASN A 186 -7.28 5.91 19.42
C ASN A 186 -6.19 6.89 19.86
N THR A 187 -5.02 6.88 19.26
CA THR A 187 -3.89 7.75 19.66
C THR A 187 -3.34 8.58 18.53
N SER A 188 -3.58 8.20 17.29
CA SER A 188 -3.09 8.92 16.11
C SER A 188 -4.22 9.50 15.27
N TYR A 189 -3.99 10.69 14.74
CA TYR A 189 -4.95 11.43 13.93
C TYR A 189 -4.25 12.12 12.78
N MET A 190 -4.86 12.06 11.58
CA MET A 190 -4.43 12.83 10.41
C MET A 190 -5.59 13.68 9.90
N PHE A 191 -5.39 14.99 9.80
CA PHE A 191 -6.35 15.90 9.16
C PHE A 191 -5.68 17.19 8.72
N VAL A 192 -6.18 17.80 7.66
CA VAL A 192 -5.71 19.11 7.19
C VAL A 192 -5.99 20.19 8.24
N THR A 193 -7.20 20.16 8.82
CA THR A 193 -7.60 21.03 9.93
C THR A 193 -8.37 20.24 10.97
N GLY A 194 -8.12 20.52 12.25
CA GLY A 194 -8.75 19.78 13.34
C GLY A 194 -10.24 20.10 13.56
N PRO A 195 -10.94 19.34 14.43
CA PRO A 195 -12.38 19.45 14.68
C PRO A 195 -12.88 20.86 15.01
N ASN A 196 -12.09 21.65 15.74
CA ASN A 196 -12.47 23.01 16.11
C ASN A 196 -12.59 23.94 14.89
N VAL A 197 -11.68 23.81 13.91
CA VAL A 197 -11.73 24.59 12.66
C VAL A 197 -12.89 24.13 11.80
N VAL A 198 -13.09 22.81 11.68
CA VAL A 198 -14.25 22.22 10.98
C VAL A 198 -15.55 22.77 11.55
N LYS A 199 -15.72 22.74 12.88
CA LYS A 199 -16.91 23.30 13.55
C LYS A 199 -17.11 24.80 13.24
N THR A 200 -16.02 25.57 13.19
CA THR A 200 -16.13 27.02 12.96
C THR A 200 -16.49 27.34 11.51
N VAL A 201 -15.96 26.58 10.54
CA VAL A 201 -16.08 26.88 9.12
C VAL A 201 -17.28 26.20 8.47
N THR A 202 -17.50 24.90 8.74
CA THR A 202 -18.56 24.10 8.12
C THR A 202 -19.74 23.83 9.06
N HIS A 203 -19.64 24.20 10.33
CA HIS A 203 -20.61 23.92 11.39
C HIS A 203 -20.82 22.44 11.71
N GLU A 204 -19.98 21.56 11.20
CA GLU A 204 -20.00 20.14 11.53
C GLU A 204 -19.38 19.90 12.92
N VAL A 205 -20.01 19.04 13.71
CA VAL A 205 -19.51 18.64 15.02
C VAL A 205 -19.00 17.21 14.92
N VAL A 206 -17.69 17.05 14.96
CA VAL A 206 -17.01 15.75 14.84
C VAL A 206 -15.92 15.62 15.89
N THR A 207 -15.63 14.42 16.33
CA THR A 207 -14.46 14.11 17.16
C THR A 207 -13.20 13.98 16.30
N SER A 208 -12.02 13.99 16.91
CA SER A 208 -10.77 13.74 16.19
C SER A 208 -10.74 12.36 15.55
N GLU A 209 -11.30 11.35 16.23
CA GLU A 209 -11.37 9.98 15.73
C GLU A 209 -12.30 9.87 14.51
N GLU A 210 -13.48 10.48 14.56
CA GLU A 210 -14.43 10.49 13.44
C GLU A 210 -13.91 11.27 12.24
N LEU A 211 -13.16 12.35 12.46
CA LEU A 211 -12.63 13.19 11.39
C LEU A 211 -11.42 12.56 10.70
N GLY A 212 -10.49 12.02 11.47
CA GLY A 212 -9.22 11.57 10.92
C GLY A 212 -8.48 10.55 11.78
N GLY A 213 -9.20 9.68 12.50
CA GLY A 213 -8.64 8.55 13.21
C GLY A 213 -8.22 7.40 12.29
N ALA A 214 -7.56 6.41 12.85
CA ALA A 214 -7.01 5.28 12.10
C ALA A 214 -8.09 4.50 11.35
N ASP A 215 -9.23 4.21 11.99
CA ASP A 215 -10.35 3.50 11.37
C ASP A 215 -10.98 4.31 10.22
N THR A 216 -11.22 5.59 10.42
CA THR A 216 -11.75 6.48 9.38
C THR A 216 -10.88 6.49 8.13
N HIS A 217 -9.57 6.56 8.29
CA HIS A 217 -8.64 6.55 7.16
C HIS A 217 -8.42 5.14 6.57
N ALA A 218 -8.59 4.09 7.36
CA ALA A 218 -8.49 2.71 6.88
C ALA A 218 -9.73 2.22 6.15
N THR A 219 -10.92 2.80 6.40
CA THR A 219 -12.19 2.29 5.83
C THR A 219 -12.87 3.26 4.86
N LYS A 220 -12.77 4.58 5.10
CA LYS A 220 -13.47 5.59 4.30
C LYS A 220 -12.60 6.28 3.26
N SER A 221 -11.43 6.77 3.66
CA SER A 221 -10.58 7.57 2.76
C SER A 221 -9.48 6.79 2.04
N GLY A 222 -9.07 5.63 2.58
CA GLY A 222 -7.95 4.85 2.04
C GLY A 222 -6.59 5.52 2.21
N VAL A 223 -6.45 6.54 3.06
CA VAL A 223 -5.16 7.18 3.35
C VAL A 223 -4.24 6.24 4.13
N THR A 224 -4.81 5.51 5.10
CA THR A 224 -4.07 4.57 5.93
C THR A 224 -4.06 3.18 5.31
N HIS A 225 -2.86 2.63 5.13
CA HIS A 225 -2.65 1.28 4.60
C HIS A 225 -2.85 0.20 5.69
N PHE A 226 -2.50 0.53 6.94
CA PHE A 226 -2.64 -0.36 8.10
C PHE A 226 -3.12 0.42 9.32
N ALA A 227 -4.28 0.08 9.85
CA ALA A 227 -4.73 0.49 11.17
C ALA A 227 -4.16 -0.52 12.19
N CYS A 228 -3.40 -0.02 13.15
CA CYS A 228 -2.64 -0.82 14.12
C CYS A 228 -3.21 -0.61 15.52
N THR A 229 -3.34 -1.67 16.29
CA THR A 229 -3.95 -1.63 17.63
C THR A 229 -3.14 -0.84 18.66
N ASN A 230 -1.81 -0.76 18.46
CA ASN A 230 -0.89 -0.02 19.32
C ASN A 230 0.43 0.27 18.58
N GLU A 231 1.33 1.05 19.19
CA GLU A 231 2.61 1.43 18.57
C GLU A 231 3.55 0.24 18.31
N ILE A 232 3.52 -0.80 19.15
CA ILE A 232 4.31 -2.01 18.95
C ILE A 232 3.81 -2.81 17.74
N ASP A 233 2.50 -2.91 17.58
CA ASP A 233 1.88 -3.53 16.40
C ASP A 233 2.27 -2.78 15.12
N ALA A 234 2.23 -1.45 15.12
CA ALA A 234 2.71 -0.64 14.00
C ALA A 234 4.18 -0.89 13.67
N ILE A 235 5.05 -1.00 14.68
CA ILE A 235 6.47 -1.30 14.51
C ILE A 235 6.67 -2.70 13.91
N GLN A 236 5.91 -3.70 14.33
CA GLN A 236 5.98 -5.04 13.75
C GLN A 236 5.53 -5.04 12.28
N HIS A 237 4.48 -4.29 11.94
CA HIS A 237 4.05 -4.12 10.55
C HIS A 237 5.13 -3.46 9.69
N ILE A 238 5.84 -2.43 10.19
CA ILE A 238 6.98 -1.83 9.48
C ILE A 238 8.06 -2.87 9.18
N LYS A 239 8.46 -3.65 10.19
CA LYS A 239 9.46 -4.73 10.02
C LYS A 239 9.01 -5.76 9.00
N LYS A 240 7.74 -6.18 9.06
CA LYS A 240 7.15 -7.14 8.12
C LYS A 240 7.10 -6.58 6.70
N LEU A 241 6.65 -5.33 6.51
CA LEU A 241 6.66 -4.64 5.21
C LEU A 241 8.07 -4.62 4.59
N LEU A 242 9.07 -4.16 5.33
CA LEU A 242 10.44 -4.08 4.85
C LEU A 242 11.01 -5.46 4.49
N SER A 243 10.52 -6.54 5.07
CA SER A 243 10.97 -7.89 4.72
C SER A 243 10.58 -8.31 3.30
N TYR A 244 9.55 -7.70 2.70
CA TYR A 244 9.14 -7.97 1.32
C TYR A 244 9.81 -7.06 0.30
N MET A 245 10.38 -5.94 0.72
CA MET A 245 10.90 -4.89 -0.16
C MET A 245 12.41 -4.99 -0.33
N PRO A 246 12.97 -4.65 -1.52
CA PRO A 246 14.40 -4.42 -1.68
C PRO A 246 14.85 -3.17 -0.92
N GLN A 247 16.17 -2.90 -0.89
CA GLN A 247 16.70 -1.65 -0.31
C GLN A 247 16.36 -0.43 -1.18
N ASN A 248 16.31 -0.61 -2.50
CA ASN A 248 16.08 0.45 -3.48
C ASN A 248 15.60 -0.13 -4.81
N CYS A 249 15.31 0.72 -5.78
CA CYS A 249 14.80 0.35 -7.09
C CYS A 249 15.79 -0.43 -7.99
N GLU A 250 17.08 -0.46 -7.66
CA GLU A 250 18.10 -1.19 -8.41
C GLU A 250 18.23 -2.66 -7.96
N GLU A 251 17.75 -2.97 -6.75
CA GLU A 251 17.82 -4.31 -6.19
C GLU A 251 16.58 -5.15 -6.55
N ARG A 252 16.75 -6.45 -6.55
CA ARG A 252 15.63 -7.39 -6.69
C ARG A 252 14.89 -7.53 -5.37
N ALA A 253 13.61 -7.89 -5.47
CA ALA A 253 12.79 -8.24 -4.31
C ALA A 253 13.45 -9.38 -3.50
N PRO A 254 13.45 -9.29 -2.16
CA PRO A 254 14.15 -10.25 -1.31
C PRO A 254 13.52 -11.64 -1.37
N SER A 255 14.35 -12.67 -1.28
CA SER A 255 13.91 -14.06 -1.17
C SER A 255 14.45 -14.68 0.13
N ILE A 256 13.73 -15.65 0.65
CA ILE A 256 14.15 -16.49 1.78
C ILE A 256 14.36 -17.92 1.28
N PRO A 257 15.18 -18.73 1.96
CA PRO A 257 15.33 -20.14 1.63
C PRO A 257 13.97 -20.85 1.58
N TYR A 258 13.78 -21.68 0.58
CA TYR A 258 12.59 -22.48 0.38
C TYR A 258 12.99 -23.91 0.06
N GLU A 259 12.45 -24.86 0.82
CA GLU A 259 12.59 -26.28 0.50
C GLU A 259 11.40 -26.70 -0.33
N SER A 260 11.68 -27.23 -1.54
CA SER A 260 10.62 -27.74 -2.42
C SER A 260 9.91 -28.91 -1.71
N LYS A 261 8.59 -28.76 -1.56
CA LYS A 261 7.69 -29.80 -1.08
C LYS A 261 6.72 -30.14 -2.22
N ASP A 262 5.87 -31.10 -1.98
CA ASP A 262 4.74 -31.31 -2.89
C ASP A 262 3.89 -30.03 -2.93
N ASP A 263 3.92 -29.38 -4.11
CA ASP A 263 3.26 -28.11 -4.34
C ASP A 263 1.87 -28.27 -4.99
N LEU A 264 1.38 -29.51 -5.16
CA LEU A 264 -0.01 -29.75 -5.55
C LEU A 264 -0.97 -29.30 -4.43
N ARG A 265 -2.09 -28.73 -4.84
CA ARG A 265 -3.12 -28.20 -3.93
C ARG A 265 -4.51 -28.68 -4.39
N PRO A 266 -4.86 -29.97 -4.18
CA PRO A 266 -6.13 -30.53 -4.64
C PRO A 266 -7.34 -29.77 -4.10
N GLN A 267 -7.25 -29.20 -2.89
CA GLN A 267 -8.31 -28.43 -2.26
C GLN A 267 -8.71 -27.15 -3.01
N LEU A 268 -7.87 -26.66 -3.93
CA LEU A 268 -8.22 -25.48 -4.74
C LEU A 268 -9.41 -25.72 -5.66
N ALA A 269 -9.61 -26.95 -6.12
CA ALA A 269 -10.77 -27.32 -6.95
C ALA A 269 -12.08 -27.21 -6.17
N ASP A 270 -12.06 -27.51 -4.86
CA ASP A 270 -13.23 -27.52 -4.00
C ASP A 270 -13.63 -26.10 -3.53
N LEU A 271 -12.74 -25.11 -3.68
CA LEU A 271 -13.02 -23.72 -3.29
C LEU A 271 -13.96 -23.00 -4.26
N MET A 272 -14.08 -23.48 -5.51
CA MET A 272 -14.94 -22.85 -6.51
C MET A 272 -16.38 -23.33 -6.37
N PRO A 273 -17.35 -22.44 -6.11
CA PRO A 273 -18.75 -22.80 -6.14
C PRO A 273 -19.17 -23.27 -7.54
N GLU A 274 -19.99 -24.33 -7.63
CA GLU A 274 -20.57 -24.79 -8.91
C GLU A 274 -21.43 -23.70 -9.56
N ASN A 275 -22.13 -22.92 -8.76
CA ASN A 275 -22.92 -21.80 -9.25
C ASN A 275 -22.04 -20.54 -9.38
N ALA A 276 -21.84 -20.06 -10.60
CA ALA A 276 -21.05 -18.87 -10.90
C ALA A 276 -21.55 -17.57 -10.23
N SER A 277 -22.77 -17.53 -9.73
CA SER A 277 -23.32 -16.40 -8.97
C SER A 277 -23.06 -16.47 -7.46
N GLN A 278 -22.62 -17.62 -6.96
CA GLN A 278 -22.32 -17.77 -5.53
C GLN A 278 -20.98 -17.12 -5.20
N PRO A 279 -20.93 -16.22 -4.18
CA PRO A 279 -19.69 -15.61 -3.75
C PRO A 279 -18.77 -16.59 -3.02
N TYR A 280 -17.47 -16.32 -3.06
CA TYR A 280 -16.43 -16.98 -2.27
C TYR A 280 -15.37 -15.95 -1.88
N ASP A 281 -14.58 -16.24 -0.86
CA ASP A 281 -13.48 -15.34 -0.47
C ASP A 281 -12.20 -15.70 -1.25
N ILE A 282 -11.71 -14.77 -2.05
CA ILE A 282 -10.47 -14.98 -2.84
C ILE A 282 -9.24 -15.20 -1.95
N ARG A 283 -9.29 -14.78 -0.67
CA ARG A 283 -8.20 -15.02 0.29
C ARG A 283 -7.96 -16.50 0.53
N ASP A 284 -9.00 -17.33 0.41
CA ASP A 284 -8.87 -18.79 0.55
C ASP A 284 -8.04 -19.36 -0.63
N VAL A 285 -8.26 -18.85 -1.84
CA VAL A 285 -7.42 -19.21 -3.01
C VAL A 285 -5.99 -18.72 -2.81
N ILE A 286 -5.81 -17.46 -2.45
CA ILE A 286 -4.49 -16.86 -2.23
C ILE A 286 -3.70 -17.70 -1.20
N ASN A 287 -4.27 -17.97 -0.03
CA ASN A 287 -3.61 -18.70 1.07
C ASN A 287 -3.24 -20.13 0.71
N ASN A 288 -3.98 -20.77 -0.20
CA ASN A 288 -3.65 -22.11 -0.70
C ASN A 288 -2.54 -22.09 -1.76
N VAL A 289 -2.32 -20.98 -2.44
CA VAL A 289 -1.31 -20.85 -3.50
C VAL A 289 0.04 -20.40 -2.96
N ILE A 290 0.06 -19.44 -2.03
CA ILE A 290 1.29 -18.83 -1.50
C ILE A 290 1.95 -19.68 -0.39
N ASP A 291 3.12 -19.26 0.07
CA ASP A 291 3.76 -19.85 1.23
C ASP A 291 2.95 -19.56 2.50
N ALA A 292 2.87 -20.54 3.39
CA ALA A 292 2.06 -20.45 4.61
C ALA A 292 2.40 -19.19 5.43
N ASP A 293 1.39 -18.52 5.97
CA ASP A 293 1.48 -17.33 6.84
C ASP A 293 2.25 -16.14 6.24
N SER A 294 2.46 -16.16 4.92
CA SER A 294 3.21 -15.11 4.24
C SER A 294 2.35 -13.96 3.73
N PHE A 295 1.03 -14.03 3.75
CA PHE A 295 0.19 -12.95 3.24
C PHE A 295 0.18 -11.73 4.16
N LEU A 296 0.50 -10.57 3.61
CA LEU A 296 0.36 -9.26 4.25
C LEU A 296 -0.58 -8.41 3.41
N GLU A 297 -1.86 -8.42 3.73
CA GLU A 297 -2.88 -7.65 3.04
C GLU A 297 -2.73 -6.16 3.34
N VAL A 298 -2.77 -5.34 2.29
CA VAL A 298 -2.69 -3.87 2.36
C VAL A 298 -4.09 -3.29 2.13
N HIS A 299 -4.47 -2.24 2.86
CA HIS A 299 -5.80 -1.63 2.78
C HIS A 299 -6.95 -2.63 2.98
N LYS A 300 -6.85 -3.49 3.97
CA LYS A 300 -7.81 -4.57 4.20
C LYS A 300 -9.26 -4.09 4.33
N GLY A 301 -9.49 -2.94 4.98
CA GLY A 301 -10.82 -2.36 5.20
C GLY A 301 -11.27 -1.33 4.15
N PHE A 302 -10.45 -1.04 3.12
CA PHE A 302 -10.78 -0.07 2.08
C PHE A 302 -10.91 -0.75 0.73
N ALA A 303 -11.96 -0.42 -0.04
CA ALA A 303 -12.25 -1.00 -1.34
C ALA A 303 -12.12 -2.54 -1.32
N GLU A 304 -12.94 -3.18 -0.50
CA GLU A 304 -12.86 -4.61 -0.21
C GLU A 304 -13.15 -5.52 -1.40
N ASN A 305 -13.72 -4.96 -2.48
CA ASN A 305 -13.95 -5.63 -3.77
C ASN A 305 -12.66 -5.95 -4.55
N ILE A 306 -11.50 -5.42 -4.11
CA ILE A 306 -10.17 -5.81 -4.58
C ILE A 306 -9.24 -6.07 -3.38
N VAL A 307 -8.50 -7.16 -3.43
CA VAL A 307 -7.48 -7.53 -2.44
C VAL A 307 -6.11 -7.24 -3.02
N VAL A 308 -5.29 -6.48 -2.30
CA VAL A 308 -3.88 -6.27 -2.65
C VAL A 308 -3.01 -6.58 -1.43
N GLY A 309 -1.82 -7.08 -1.65
CA GLY A 309 -0.89 -7.38 -0.55
C GLY A 309 0.38 -8.07 -1.00
N PHE A 310 1.32 -8.19 -0.07
CA PHE A 310 2.56 -8.90 -0.29
C PHE A 310 2.44 -10.35 0.18
N ALA A 311 3.13 -11.23 -0.52
CA ALA A 311 3.20 -12.64 -0.15
C ALA A 311 4.57 -13.23 -0.52
N ARG A 312 4.78 -14.50 -0.19
CA ARG A 312 5.90 -15.28 -0.70
C ARG A 312 5.40 -16.47 -1.51
N LEU A 313 6.10 -16.73 -2.59
CA LEU A 313 5.89 -17.91 -3.41
C LEU A 313 7.24 -18.59 -3.63
N ALA A 314 7.40 -19.79 -3.08
CA ALA A 314 8.69 -20.48 -3.01
C ALA A 314 9.81 -19.57 -2.46
N GLY A 315 9.53 -18.87 -1.36
CA GLY A 315 10.44 -17.95 -0.68
C GLY A 315 10.62 -16.58 -1.35
N ARG A 316 10.15 -16.36 -2.57
CA ARG A 316 10.27 -15.08 -3.30
C ARG A 316 9.18 -14.11 -2.91
N SER A 317 9.51 -12.85 -2.70
CA SER A 317 8.50 -11.80 -2.52
C SER A 317 7.73 -11.57 -3.82
N ILE A 318 6.41 -11.52 -3.72
CA ILE A 318 5.48 -11.18 -4.80
C ILE A 318 4.41 -10.22 -4.30
N GLY A 319 3.87 -9.42 -5.21
CA GLY A 319 2.66 -8.63 -4.98
C GLY A 319 1.44 -9.37 -5.51
N ILE A 320 0.37 -9.40 -4.73
CA ILE A 320 -0.92 -10.00 -5.10
C ILE A 320 -1.90 -8.88 -5.44
N VAL A 321 -2.63 -9.02 -6.55
CA VAL A 321 -3.80 -8.20 -6.89
C VAL A 321 -4.93 -9.15 -7.28
N ALA A 322 -6.05 -9.11 -6.57
CA ALA A 322 -7.12 -10.08 -6.78
C ALA A 322 -8.51 -9.44 -6.65
N ASN A 323 -9.43 -9.76 -7.55
CA ASN A 323 -10.83 -9.40 -7.36
C ASN A 323 -11.41 -10.21 -6.19
N GLN A 324 -12.26 -9.57 -5.37
CA GLN A 324 -12.90 -10.22 -4.22
C GLN A 324 -14.39 -10.43 -4.47
N PRO A 325 -14.79 -11.63 -4.91
CA PRO A 325 -16.21 -11.91 -5.25
C PRO A 325 -17.17 -11.81 -4.08
N ALA A 326 -16.68 -11.90 -2.84
CA ALA A 326 -17.50 -11.73 -1.65
C ALA A 326 -17.99 -10.29 -1.44
N PHE A 327 -17.34 -9.30 -2.06
CA PHE A 327 -17.69 -7.88 -1.99
C PHE A 327 -18.01 -7.33 -3.37
N LEU A 328 -19.21 -6.79 -3.56
CA LEU A 328 -19.67 -6.23 -4.84
C LEU A 328 -19.39 -7.19 -6.03
N ALA A 329 -19.45 -8.50 -5.82
CA ALA A 329 -19.13 -9.54 -6.80
C ALA A 329 -17.75 -9.36 -7.49
N GLY A 330 -16.81 -8.65 -6.89
CA GLY A 330 -15.48 -8.39 -7.45
C GLY A 330 -15.44 -7.34 -8.56
N VAL A 331 -16.49 -6.54 -8.78
CA VAL A 331 -16.50 -5.46 -9.79
C VAL A 331 -15.39 -4.43 -9.51
N LEU A 332 -14.90 -3.77 -10.55
CA LEU A 332 -14.04 -2.62 -10.39
C LEU A 332 -14.86 -1.34 -10.22
N ASP A 333 -14.53 -0.55 -9.22
CA ASP A 333 -15.07 0.79 -8.97
C ASP A 333 -13.93 1.81 -8.84
N ILE A 334 -14.26 3.05 -8.53
CA ILE A 334 -13.31 4.15 -8.38
C ILE A 334 -12.22 3.79 -7.35
N HIS A 335 -12.64 3.29 -6.19
CA HIS A 335 -11.73 3.02 -5.07
C HIS A 335 -10.85 1.80 -5.30
N SER A 336 -11.41 0.71 -5.80
CA SER A 336 -10.66 -0.51 -6.13
C SER A 336 -9.65 -0.27 -7.25
N SER A 337 -10.03 0.50 -8.26
CA SER A 337 -9.13 0.89 -9.35
C SER A 337 -7.94 1.72 -8.86
N THR A 338 -8.18 2.67 -7.96
CA THR A 338 -7.13 3.52 -7.39
C THR A 338 -6.21 2.74 -6.44
N LYS A 339 -6.80 1.90 -5.57
CA LYS A 339 -6.06 1.00 -4.65
C LYS A 339 -5.16 0.04 -5.44
N GLY A 340 -5.71 -0.63 -6.46
CA GLY A 340 -4.94 -1.54 -7.31
C GLY A 340 -3.82 -0.83 -8.07
N ALA A 341 -4.12 0.31 -8.70
CA ALA A 341 -3.13 1.08 -9.46
C ALA A 341 -1.94 1.53 -8.60
N ARG A 342 -2.19 2.04 -7.39
CA ARG A 342 -1.15 2.48 -6.46
C ARG A 342 -0.25 1.30 -6.07
N PHE A 343 -0.84 0.15 -5.76
CA PHE A 343 -0.11 -1.04 -5.37
C PHE A 343 0.73 -1.63 -6.51
N VAL A 344 0.17 -1.73 -7.72
CA VAL A 344 0.89 -2.18 -8.91
C VAL A 344 2.10 -1.30 -9.20
N ARG A 345 1.95 0.04 -9.16
CA ARG A 345 3.05 0.96 -9.37
C ARG A 345 4.15 0.83 -8.32
N PHE A 346 3.77 0.64 -7.06
CA PHE A 346 4.74 0.37 -6.00
C PHE A 346 5.55 -0.91 -6.29
N CYS A 347 4.87 -2.01 -6.61
CA CYS A 347 5.53 -3.28 -6.93
C CYS A 347 6.49 -3.14 -8.12
N ASP A 348 6.07 -2.43 -9.17
CA ASP A 348 6.94 -2.20 -10.33
C ASP A 348 8.15 -1.34 -9.99
N SER A 349 7.97 -0.27 -9.21
CA SER A 349 9.07 0.61 -8.78
C SER A 349 10.15 -0.13 -7.98
N PHE A 350 9.79 -1.19 -7.27
CA PHE A 350 10.69 -1.93 -6.40
C PHE A 350 10.92 -3.40 -6.81
N ASN A 351 10.80 -3.69 -8.10
CA ASN A 351 11.12 -5.00 -8.69
C ASN A 351 10.40 -6.18 -8.01
N ILE A 352 9.16 -5.98 -7.55
CA ILE A 352 8.34 -7.01 -6.92
C ILE A 352 7.42 -7.61 -7.99
N PRO A 353 7.59 -8.89 -8.35
CA PRO A 353 6.73 -9.56 -9.34
C PRO A 353 5.27 -9.56 -8.93
N LEU A 354 4.35 -9.51 -9.89
CA LEU A 354 2.92 -9.41 -9.67
C LEU A 354 2.20 -10.71 -10.04
N LEU A 355 1.37 -11.20 -9.13
CA LEU A 355 0.41 -12.27 -9.35
C LEU A 355 -1.01 -11.70 -9.27
N VAL A 356 -1.79 -11.91 -10.33
CA VAL A 356 -3.17 -11.46 -10.41
C VAL A 356 -4.11 -12.66 -10.37
N PHE A 357 -5.11 -12.63 -9.50
CA PHE A 357 -6.26 -13.53 -9.55
C PHE A 357 -7.47 -12.75 -10.06
N GLU A 358 -8.06 -13.23 -11.14
CA GLU A 358 -9.13 -12.54 -11.82
C GLU A 358 -10.46 -13.28 -11.68
N ASP A 359 -11.44 -12.58 -11.09
CA ASP A 359 -12.85 -12.92 -11.10
C ASP A 359 -13.66 -11.61 -11.11
N VAL A 360 -13.80 -11.02 -12.31
CA VAL A 360 -14.35 -9.67 -12.49
C VAL A 360 -15.51 -9.66 -13.49
N PRO A 361 -16.73 -9.29 -13.05
CA PRO A 361 -17.88 -9.18 -13.95
C PRO A 361 -17.93 -7.87 -14.75
N GLY A 362 -17.04 -6.92 -14.48
CA GLY A 362 -17.01 -5.61 -15.15
C GLY A 362 -16.66 -4.46 -14.22
N PHE A 363 -16.88 -3.24 -14.72
CA PHE A 363 -16.88 -2.03 -13.90
C PHE A 363 -18.26 -1.78 -13.29
N LEU A 364 -18.29 -1.20 -12.09
CA LEU A 364 -19.54 -0.86 -11.40
C LEU A 364 -20.30 0.23 -12.18
N PRO A 365 -21.53 -0.05 -12.65
CA PRO A 365 -22.34 0.96 -13.34
C PRO A 365 -23.03 1.90 -12.34
N GLY A 366 -23.46 3.05 -12.82
CA GLY A 366 -24.31 3.97 -12.09
C GLY A 366 -23.82 5.41 -12.13
N THR A 367 -24.74 6.35 -11.91
CA THR A 367 -24.48 7.80 -11.97
C THR A 367 -23.43 8.23 -10.95
N ASP A 368 -23.41 7.62 -9.78
CA ASP A 368 -22.39 7.91 -8.76
C ASP A 368 -20.98 7.61 -9.30
N GLN A 369 -20.78 6.46 -9.94
CA GLN A 369 -19.49 6.08 -10.51
C GLN A 369 -19.12 6.98 -11.71
N GLU A 370 -20.06 7.20 -12.64
CA GLU A 370 -19.83 8.02 -13.84
C GLU A 370 -19.50 9.49 -13.49
N TRP A 371 -20.26 10.09 -12.58
CA TRP A 371 -20.07 11.49 -12.19
C TRP A 371 -18.83 11.70 -11.32
N ASN A 372 -18.38 10.68 -10.60
CA ASN A 372 -17.14 10.70 -9.81
C ASN A 372 -15.94 10.12 -10.58
N ALA A 373 -16.01 10.11 -11.92
CA ALA A 373 -14.90 9.83 -12.83
C ALA A 373 -14.37 8.38 -12.79
N ILE A 374 -15.27 7.37 -12.80
CA ILE A 374 -14.87 5.96 -12.92
C ILE A 374 -13.99 5.72 -14.15
N ILE A 375 -14.25 6.42 -15.28
CA ILE A 375 -13.48 6.28 -16.52
C ILE A 375 -12.01 6.64 -16.27
N THR A 376 -11.74 7.78 -15.66
CA THR A 376 -10.37 8.22 -15.34
C THR A 376 -9.73 7.37 -14.28
N ASN A 377 -10.46 7.01 -13.22
CA ASN A 377 -9.94 6.20 -12.13
C ASN A 377 -9.70 4.75 -12.57
N GLY A 378 -10.59 4.16 -13.37
CA GLY A 378 -10.38 2.85 -13.99
C GLY A 378 -9.16 2.82 -14.91
N ALA A 379 -8.95 3.89 -15.67
CA ALA A 379 -7.77 4.04 -16.53
C ALA A 379 -6.44 4.08 -15.74
N LYS A 380 -6.43 4.45 -14.45
CA LYS A 380 -5.22 4.39 -13.61
C LYS A 380 -4.71 2.95 -13.44
N LEU A 381 -5.62 2.00 -13.20
CA LEU A 381 -5.26 0.59 -13.04
C LEU A 381 -4.74 0.00 -14.35
N LEU A 382 -5.45 0.28 -15.46
CA LEU A 382 -5.01 -0.10 -16.79
C LEU A 382 -3.61 0.46 -17.11
N TYR A 383 -3.41 1.75 -16.86
CA TYR A 383 -2.12 2.41 -17.08
C TYR A 383 -1.00 1.76 -16.25
N ALA A 384 -1.27 1.51 -14.97
CA ALA A 384 -0.29 0.91 -14.06
C ALA A 384 0.18 -0.47 -14.56
N PHE A 385 -0.74 -1.33 -14.97
CA PHE A 385 -0.38 -2.61 -15.54
C PHE A 385 0.33 -2.49 -16.90
N CYS A 386 -0.14 -1.63 -17.80
CA CYS A 386 0.53 -1.43 -19.11
C CYS A 386 1.98 -0.93 -18.97
N GLU A 387 2.25 -0.09 -17.97
CA GLU A 387 3.58 0.49 -17.75
C GLU A 387 4.53 -0.46 -17.01
N ALA A 388 4.00 -1.39 -16.21
CA ALA A 388 4.77 -2.27 -15.34
C ALA A 388 5.73 -3.18 -16.12
N THR A 389 6.97 -3.24 -15.66
CA THR A 389 8.09 -3.97 -16.27
C THR A 389 8.44 -5.27 -15.56
N VAL A 390 7.99 -5.44 -14.31
CA VAL A 390 8.19 -6.66 -13.51
C VAL A 390 7.49 -7.88 -14.12
N PRO A 391 7.88 -9.12 -13.77
CA PRO A 391 7.10 -10.30 -14.12
C PRO A 391 5.65 -10.18 -13.67
N ARG A 392 4.71 -10.43 -14.57
CA ARG A 392 3.27 -10.30 -14.35
C ARG A 392 2.54 -11.54 -14.83
N ILE A 393 1.89 -12.25 -13.92
CA ILE A 393 1.17 -13.49 -14.20
C ILE A 393 -0.27 -13.34 -13.76
N THR A 394 -1.21 -13.80 -14.57
CA THR A 394 -2.64 -13.80 -14.25
C THR A 394 -3.17 -15.23 -14.20
N VAL A 395 -4.02 -15.51 -13.23
CA VAL A 395 -4.84 -16.71 -13.14
C VAL A 395 -6.30 -16.30 -13.14
N ILE A 396 -7.03 -16.61 -14.19
CA ILE A 396 -8.46 -16.37 -14.29
C ILE A 396 -9.17 -17.53 -13.62
N THR A 397 -9.80 -17.25 -12.47
CA THR A 397 -10.45 -18.28 -11.66
C THR A 397 -11.88 -18.51 -12.10
N ARG A 398 -12.60 -17.45 -12.50
CA ARG A 398 -14.00 -17.53 -12.91
C ARG A 398 -14.34 -16.47 -13.96
N LYS A 399 -14.96 -15.34 -13.58
CA LYS A 399 -15.42 -14.30 -14.52
C LYS A 399 -14.28 -13.41 -15.00
N ALA A 400 -14.29 -13.10 -16.29
CA ALA A 400 -13.39 -12.13 -16.91
C ALA A 400 -14.17 -11.44 -18.04
N TYR A 401 -14.95 -10.39 -17.71
CA TYR A 401 -15.90 -9.79 -18.61
C TYR A 401 -15.55 -8.37 -19.05
N GLY A 402 -15.72 -8.14 -20.35
CA GLY A 402 -15.62 -6.81 -20.97
C GLY A 402 -14.25 -6.16 -20.80
N GLY A 403 -14.22 -4.84 -20.69
CA GLY A 403 -12.97 -4.10 -20.52
C GLY A 403 -12.26 -4.38 -19.20
N ALA A 404 -12.96 -4.89 -18.18
CA ALA A 404 -12.34 -5.25 -16.91
C ALA A 404 -11.40 -6.47 -17.05
N TYR A 405 -11.71 -7.41 -17.95
CA TYR A 405 -10.79 -8.49 -18.36
C TYR A 405 -9.44 -7.92 -18.82
N ASP A 406 -9.47 -6.89 -19.69
CA ASP A 406 -8.22 -6.27 -20.14
C ASP A 406 -7.47 -5.60 -19.01
N VAL A 407 -8.19 -4.85 -18.16
CA VAL A 407 -7.61 -4.06 -17.07
C VAL A 407 -6.94 -4.92 -16.01
N MET A 408 -7.47 -6.13 -15.74
CA MET A 408 -6.93 -7.07 -14.74
C MET A 408 -5.73 -7.88 -15.27
N ASN A 409 -4.83 -7.20 -15.98
CA ASN A 409 -3.56 -7.74 -16.48
C ASN A 409 -3.75 -8.86 -17.51
N SER A 410 -4.53 -8.57 -18.56
CA SER A 410 -4.64 -9.49 -19.70
C SER A 410 -3.32 -9.60 -20.48
N LYS A 411 -3.20 -10.66 -21.27
CA LYS A 411 -2.08 -10.85 -22.20
C LYS A 411 -1.94 -9.68 -23.19
N HIS A 412 -3.06 -9.06 -23.57
CA HIS A 412 -3.11 -7.96 -24.55
C HIS A 412 -2.42 -6.69 -24.05
N ILE A 413 -2.40 -6.45 -22.75
CA ILE A 413 -1.70 -5.32 -22.13
C ILE A 413 -0.30 -5.69 -21.62
N GLY A 414 0.22 -6.84 -22.04
CA GLY A 414 1.59 -7.24 -21.81
C GLY A 414 1.84 -8.12 -20.58
N ALA A 415 0.82 -8.82 -20.06
CA ALA A 415 1.07 -9.89 -19.09
C ALA A 415 1.94 -10.98 -19.70
N ASP A 416 2.85 -11.54 -18.90
CA ASP A 416 3.82 -12.52 -19.38
C ASP A 416 3.22 -13.91 -19.54
N MET A 417 2.38 -14.32 -18.57
CA MET A 417 1.66 -15.60 -18.58
C MET A 417 0.23 -15.39 -18.11
N ASN A 418 -0.71 -15.98 -18.84
CA ASN A 418 -2.13 -15.99 -18.49
C ASN A 418 -2.62 -17.43 -18.41
N TYR A 419 -2.95 -17.87 -17.21
CA TYR A 419 -3.59 -19.15 -16.93
C TYR A 419 -5.10 -18.96 -16.71
N ALA A 420 -5.87 -19.98 -17.02
CA ALA A 420 -7.29 -20.02 -16.68
C ALA A 420 -7.64 -21.36 -16.03
N TRP A 421 -8.54 -21.35 -15.07
CA TRP A 421 -9.16 -22.57 -14.59
C TRP A 421 -10.28 -23.01 -15.53
N PRO A 422 -10.70 -24.28 -15.52
CA PRO A 422 -11.84 -24.74 -16.33
C PRO A 422 -13.16 -24.01 -16.04
N THR A 423 -13.28 -23.41 -14.85
CA THR A 423 -14.40 -22.57 -14.40
C THR A 423 -14.37 -21.16 -14.96
N ALA A 424 -13.33 -20.78 -15.70
CA ALA A 424 -13.20 -19.43 -16.24
C ALA A 424 -14.23 -19.14 -17.34
N GLU A 425 -14.82 -17.95 -17.29
CA GLU A 425 -15.78 -17.43 -18.25
C GLU A 425 -15.20 -16.14 -18.86
N ILE A 426 -14.66 -16.21 -20.06
CA ILE A 426 -13.98 -15.09 -20.73
C ILE A 426 -14.86 -14.59 -21.86
N ALA A 427 -15.53 -13.46 -21.68
CA ALA A 427 -16.53 -12.96 -22.63
C ALA A 427 -16.65 -11.44 -22.60
N VAL A 428 -17.30 -10.87 -23.64
CA VAL A 428 -17.59 -9.42 -23.66
C VAL A 428 -18.55 -9.02 -22.53
N MET A 429 -19.48 -9.92 -22.18
CA MET A 429 -20.44 -9.72 -21.09
C MET A 429 -21.00 -11.08 -20.64
N GLY A 430 -21.60 -11.13 -19.48
CA GLY A 430 -22.25 -12.34 -18.99
C GLY A 430 -23.36 -12.85 -19.92
N ALA A 431 -23.55 -14.17 -19.96
CA ALA A 431 -24.45 -14.84 -20.88
C ALA A 431 -25.90 -14.31 -20.87
N LYS A 432 -26.38 -13.93 -19.67
CA LYS A 432 -27.72 -13.35 -19.48
C LYS A 432 -27.94 -12.09 -20.32
N GLY A 433 -27.06 -11.10 -20.17
CA GLY A 433 -27.16 -9.84 -20.90
C GLY A 433 -26.90 -10.01 -22.41
N ALA A 434 -25.95 -10.90 -22.76
CA ALA A 434 -25.65 -11.19 -24.15
C ALA A 434 -26.83 -11.83 -24.90
N ALA A 435 -27.51 -12.77 -24.25
CA ALA A 435 -28.70 -13.42 -24.81
C ALA A 435 -29.82 -12.42 -25.13
N GLU A 436 -30.08 -11.48 -24.21
CA GLU A 436 -31.08 -10.43 -24.41
C GLU A 436 -30.78 -9.52 -25.63
N ILE A 437 -29.51 -9.29 -25.93
CA ILE A 437 -29.10 -8.42 -27.05
C ILE A 437 -29.09 -9.20 -28.35
N ILE A 438 -28.40 -10.33 -28.39
CA ILE A 438 -28.13 -11.10 -29.62
C ILE A 438 -29.40 -11.78 -30.12
N PHE A 439 -30.13 -12.42 -29.22
CA PHE A 439 -31.31 -13.25 -29.55
C PHE A 439 -32.64 -12.54 -29.31
N LYS A 440 -32.65 -11.22 -29.15
CA LYS A 440 -33.85 -10.41 -28.87
C LYS A 440 -35.03 -10.72 -29.80
N ARG A 441 -34.76 -10.91 -31.11
CA ARG A 441 -35.81 -11.22 -32.10
C ARG A 441 -36.39 -12.63 -31.89
N GLU A 442 -35.56 -13.63 -31.65
CA GLU A 442 -35.95 -15.00 -31.41
C GLU A 442 -36.75 -15.14 -30.11
N ILE A 443 -36.29 -14.50 -29.04
CA ILE A 443 -36.97 -14.48 -27.74
C ILE A 443 -38.33 -13.81 -27.85
N ASN A 444 -38.43 -12.67 -28.53
CA ASN A 444 -39.69 -11.94 -28.68
C ASN A 444 -40.70 -12.66 -29.58
N ALA A 445 -40.25 -13.50 -30.53
CA ALA A 445 -41.10 -14.28 -31.43
C ALA A 445 -41.61 -15.61 -30.80
N ALA A 446 -41.02 -16.05 -29.69
CA ALA A 446 -41.39 -17.29 -29.05
C ALA A 446 -42.72 -17.20 -28.28
N HIS A 447 -43.48 -18.29 -28.28
CA HIS A 447 -44.73 -18.40 -27.50
C HIS A 447 -44.44 -18.38 -26.00
N ASP A 448 -43.40 -19.09 -25.55
CA ASP A 448 -42.83 -19.03 -24.21
C ASP A 448 -41.49 -18.33 -24.25
N LYS A 449 -41.50 -17.05 -23.86
CA LYS A 449 -40.33 -16.19 -23.89
C LYS A 449 -39.30 -16.55 -22.82
N GLU A 450 -39.74 -17.03 -21.66
CA GLU A 450 -38.87 -17.35 -20.53
C GLU A 450 -38.04 -18.59 -20.84
N THR A 451 -38.68 -19.66 -21.29
CA THR A 451 -37.98 -20.88 -21.72
C THR A 451 -37.04 -20.61 -22.89
N LYS A 452 -37.47 -19.80 -23.87
CA LYS A 452 -36.62 -19.45 -25.00
C LYS A 452 -35.43 -18.60 -24.58
N TRP A 453 -35.62 -17.71 -23.61
CA TRP A 453 -34.53 -16.90 -23.07
C TRP A 453 -33.47 -17.77 -22.37
N LEU A 454 -33.88 -18.72 -21.51
CA LEU A 454 -32.98 -19.67 -20.85
C LEU A 454 -32.21 -20.54 -21.87
N GLU A 455 -32.89 -21.00 -22.94
CA GLU A 455 -32.24 -21.73 -24.03
C GLU A 455 -31.16 -20.89 -24.73
N MET A 456 -31.42 -19.61 -24.98
CA MET A 456 -30.47 -18.73 -25.65
C MET A 456 -29.30 -18.32 -24.72
N GLU A 457 -29.58 -18.13 -23.43
CA GLU A 457 -28.55 -17.92 -22.41
C GLU A 457 -27.58 -19.11 -22.35
N GLN A 458 -28.13 -20.33 -22.28
CA GLN A 458 -27.32 -21.56 -22.28
C GLN A 458 -26.51 -21.70 -23.56
N LYS A 459 -27.12 -21.45 -24.71
CA LYS A 459 -26.44 -21.48 -26.01
C LYS A 459 -25.27 -20.50 -26.09
N TYR A 460 -25.44 -19.28 -25.54
CA TYR A 460 -24.35 -18.29 -25.48
C TYR A 460 -23.26 -18.75 -24.52
N SER A 461 -23.66 -19.27 -23.35
CA SER A 461 -22.74 -19.78 -22.35
C SER A 461 -21.86 -20.91 -22.91
N ASP A 462 -22.44 -21.89 -23.58
CA ASP A 462 -21.72 -23.03 -24.17
C ASP A 462 -20.68 -22.59 -25.21
N ILE A 463 -20.94 -21.50 -25.94
CA ILE A 463 -20.05 -21.01 -26.99
C ILE A 463 -18.96 -20.09 -26.43
N PHE A 464 -19.28 -19.18 -25.52
CA PHE A 464 -18.42 -18.05 -25.14
C PHE A 464 -18.05 -18.00 -23.65
N ALA A 465 -18.88 -18.49 -22.73
CA ALA A 465 -18.58 -18.45 -21.31
C ALA A 465 -17.73 -19.66 -20.87
N ASN A 466 -16.57 -19.80 -21.50
CA ASN A 466 -15.60 -20.86 -21.20
C ASN A 466 -14.17 -20.37 -21.56
N PRO A 467 -13.11 -20.99 -21.03
CA PRO A 467 -11.73 -20.56 -21.32
C PRO A 467 -11.21 -21.03 -22.68
N TYR A 468 -11.84 -22.03 -23.29
CA TYR A 468 -11.26 -22.72 -24.46
C TYR A 468 -11.24 -21.84 -25.70
N ARG A 469 -12.25 -20.99 -25.90
CA ARG A 469 -12.27 -20.02 -27.00
C ARG A 469 -11.11 -19.02 -26.93
N ALA A 470 -10.77 -18.57 -25.74
CA ALA A 470 -9.62 -17.69 -25.52
C ALA A 470 -8.31 -18.44 -25.70
N ALA A 471 -8.23 -19.69 -25.25
CA ALA A 471 -7.06 -20.54 -25.40
C ALA A 471 -6.79 -20.88 -26.89
N GLU A 472 -7.84 -21.23 -27.67
CA GLU A 472 -7.73 -21.46 -29.12
C GLU A 472 -7.15 -20.26 -29.89
N ARG A 473 -7.36 -19.05 -29.38
CA ARG A 473 -6.81 -17.82 -29.96
C ARG A 473 -5.44 -17.42 -29.39
N GLY A 474 -4.91 -18.18 -28.46
CA GLY A 474 -3.66 -17.87 -27.79
C GLY A 474 -3.75 -16.69 -26.81
N PHE A 475 -4.96 -16.30 -26.34
CA PHE A 475 -5.16 -15.26 -25.33
C PHE A 475 -4.90 -15.79 -23.92
N ILE A 476 -5.06 -17.09 -23.73
CA ILE A 476 -4.69 -17.87 -22.54
C ILE A 476 -3.56 -18.80 -22.94
N ASP A 477 -2.49 -18.84 -22.14
CA ASP A 477 -1.32 -19.69 -22.40
C ASP A 477 -1.61 -21.16 -22.08
N GLU A 478 -2.39 -21.40 -21.02
CA GLU A 478 -2.80 -22.76 -20.63
C GLU A 478 -4.08 -22.72 -19.78
N VAL A 479 -4.97 -23.66 -20.03
CA VAL A 479 -6.08 -23.99 -19.11
C VAL A 479 -5.56 -25.07 -18.16
N ILE A 480 -5.47 -24.73 -16.88
CA ILE A 480 -4.79 -25.57 -15.87
C ILE A 480 -5.79 -26.18 -14.87
N ASP A 481 -5.46 -27.35 -14.35
CA ASP A 481 -6.13 -27.88 -13.17
C ASP A 481 -5.87 -26.93 -11.97
N PRO A 482 -6.90 -26.48 -11.23
CA PRO A 482 -6.71 -25.67 -10.04
C PRO A 482 -5.64 -26.22 -9.08
N ALA A 483 -5.57 -27.55 -8.92
CA ALA A 483 -4.58 -28.23 -8.08
C ALA A 483 -3.13 -27.93 -8.47
N GLU A 484 -2.86 -27.68 -9.75
CA GLU A 484 -1.51 -27.43 -10.29
C GLU A 484 -1.09 -25.95 -10.20
N THR A 485 -1.99 -25.05 -9.81
CA THR A 485 -1.78 -23.59 -9.87
C THR A 485 -0.47 -23.18 -9.21
N ARG A 486 -0.20 -23.63 -7.98
CA ARG A 486 1.03 -23.27 -7.27
C ARG A 486 2.29 -23.71 -8.02
N ILE A 487 2.34 -24.94 -8.51
CA ILE A 487 3.51 -25.48 -9.27
C ILE A 487 3.73 -24.67 -10.54
N LYS A 488 2.68 -24.41 -11.31
CA LYS A 488 2.75 -23.63 -12.55
C LYS A 488 3.29 -22.22 -12.28
N LEU A 489 2.80 -21.56 -11.23
CA LEU A 489 3.25 -20.22 -10.85
C LEU A 489 4.72 -20.20 -10.42
N ILE A 490 5.18 -21.17 -9.62
CA ILE A 490 6.59 -21.28 -9.23
C ILE A 490 7.49 -21.41 -10.47
N HIS A 491 7.14 -22.27 -11.43
CA HIS A 491 7.90 -22.44 -12.67
C HIS A 491 7.87 -21.18 -13.53
N ALA A 492 6.72 -20.53 -13.68
CA ALA A 492 6.59 -19.31 -14.47
C ALA A 492 7.40 -18.14 -13.89
N PHE A 493 7.33 -17.90 -12.59
CA PHE A 493 8.16 -16.84 -11.96
C PHE A 493 9.65 -17.17 -12.03
N LYS A 494 10.03 -18.45 -11.96
CA LYS A 494 11.42 -18.86 -12.14
C LYS A 494 11.90 -18.62 -13.58
N MET A 495 11.08 -18.96 -14.57
CA MET A 495 11.36 -18.68 -15.98
C MET A 495 11.54 -17.17 -16.24
N LEU A 496 10.71 -16.34 -15.60
CA LEU A 496 10.72 -14.89 -15.77
C LEU A 496 11.73 -14.16 -14.86
N GLU A 497 12.55 -14.88 -14.11
CA GLU A 497 13.47 -14.29 -13.12
C GLU A 497 14.42 -13.24 -13.70
N ASN A 498 14.82 -13.40 -14.96
CA ASN A 498 15.73 -12.49 -15.66
C ASN A 498 15.00 -11.61 -16.69
N LYS A 499 13.68 -11.47 -16.57
CA LYS A 499 12.91 -10.58 -17.45
C LYS A 499 13.46 -9.16 -17.39
N VAL A 500 13.69 -8.58 -18.57
CA VAL A 500 14.07 -7.18 -18.77
C VAL A 500 13.14 -6.57 -19.79
N VAL A 501 12.48 -5.48 -19.44
CA VAL A 501 11.63 -4.68 -20.34
C VAL A 501 12.16 -3.26 -20.39
N ASN A 502 12.38 -2.75 -21.58
CA ASN A 502 12.79 -1.37 -21.82
C ASN A 502 11.60 -0.58 -22.37
N ASN A 503 10.89 0.11 -21.51
CA ASN A 503 9.87 1.06 -21.92
C ASN A 503 10.48 2.23 -22.73
N PRO A 504 9.72 2.86 -23.63
CA PRO A 504 10.19 4.07 -24.33
C PRO A 504 10.68 5.12 -23.36
N ARG A 505 11.84 5.73 -23.66
CA ARG A 505 12.40 6.79 -22.80
C ARG A 505 11.46 7.99 -22.73
N LYS A 506 11.12 8.40 -21.52
CA LYS A 506 10.26 9.55 -21.21
C LYS A 506 10.79 10.27 -19.96
N LYS A 507 10.40 11.53 -19.74
CA LYS A 507 10.75 12.24 -18.51
C LYS A 507 10.07 11.59 -17.29
N HIS A 508 8.79 11.28 -17.41
CA HIS A 508 7.96 10.50 -16.48
C HIS A 508 6.69 10.05 -17.22
N GLY A 509 5.94 9.13 -16.65
CA GLY A 509 4.61 8.79 -17.13
C GLY A 509 3.63 9.95 -16.88
N ASN A 510 2.66 10.14 -17.80
CA ASN A 510 1.52 11.04 -17.60
C ASN A 510 0.28 10.20 -17.32
N ILE A 511 0.28 9.59 -16.14
CA ILE A 511 -0.86 8.79 -15.67
C ILE A 511 -2.07 9.73 -15.45
N PRO A 512 -3.30 9.33 -15.79
CA PRO A 512 -4.50 10.10 -15.47
C PRO A 512 -4.63 10.21 -13.94
N LEU A 513 -4.46 11.43 -13.39
CA LEU A 513 -4.46 11.70 -11.94
C LEU A 513 -5.87 12.02 -11.42
#